data_92ffd8d31849ceb8530317c87d812a28
#
_entry.id   92ffd8d31849ceb8530317c87d812a28
#
_cell.length_a   1.000
_cell.length_b   1.000
_cell.length_c   1.000
_cell.angle_alpha   90.00
_cell.angle_beta   90.00
_cell.angle_gamma   90.00
#
_symmetry.space_group_name_H-M   'P 1'
#
loop_
_entity.id
_entity.type
_entity.pdbx_description
1 polymer ?
#
loop_
_entity_poly.entity_id
_entity_poly.type
_entity_poly.pdbx_seq_one_letter_code
_entity_poly.pdbx_strand_id
1 'polypeptide(L)'
;EITTRLVGSEMCIRDRSGWKKLNGKAEYKVVDGAIVGISKMGTPNTFLATKKTYGDFILEFDFKVDDGLNSGVQLRSESKKDYQKGRVHGYQFEIDPSKRAWSGGIYDEARRNWLYPLTQNPAAKSAFKNNEWNKARIEAIGNSIATWINGVPCANIWDDMTPAGFIALQVHAIGNAADEGKTVSWKNIRICTTDVERYQT
;
A
#
# COMPACT_ATOMS: atom_id res chain seq x y z
N GLU A 1 -14.14 -19.42 -14.98
CA GLU A 1 -13.36 -18.49 -14.09
C GLU A 1 -12.56 -19.36 -13.13
N ILE A 2 -11.26 -19.52 -13.40
CA ILE A 2 -10.35 -20.18 -12.47
C ILE A 2 -9.89 -19.06 -11.52
N THR A 3 -10.56 -18.92 -10.39
CA THR A 3 -10.08 -18.13 -9.27
C THR A 3 -8.87 -18.85 -8.68
N THR A 4 -7.69 -18.56 -9.18
CA THR A 4 -6.43 -19.08 -8.61
C THR A 4 -6.27 -18.40 -7.23
N ARG A 5 -6.74 -19.07 -6.18
CA ARG A 5 -6.56 -18.62 -4.81
C ARG A 5 -5.06 -18.70 -4.50
N LEU A 6 -4.43 -17.55 -4.25
CA LEU A 6 -3.04 -17.52 -3.78
C LEU A 6 -2.88 -18.43 -2.57
N VAL A 7 -2.04 -19.45 -2.72
CA VAL A 7 -1.57 -20.27 -1.60
C VAL A 7 -0.32 -19.55 -1.06
N GLY A 8 -0.53 -18.52 -0.24
CA GLY A 8 0.53 -17.75 0.39
C GLY A 8 0.38 -17.74 1.91
N SER A 9 1.43 -17.42 2.63
CA SER A 9 1.36 -17.20 4.07
C SER A 9 0.50 -15.97 4.36
N GLU A 10 -0.54 -16.11 5.18
CA GLU A 10 -1.24 -14.96 5.73
C GLU A 10 -0.26 -14.17 6.59
N MET A 11 -0.16 -12.87 6.36
CA MET A 11 0.59 -12.00 7.28
C MET A 11 -0.21 -11.91 8.58
N CYS A 12 0.29 -12.57 9.64
CA CYS A 12 -0.43 -12.68 10.91
C CYS A 12 -0.62 -11.31 11.54
N ILE A 13 -1.87 -10.85 11.59
CA ILE A 13 -2.24 -9.52 12.10
C ILE A 13 -2.37 -9.54 13.64
N ARG A 14 -2.60 -10.73 14.21
CA ARG A 14 -3.05 -10.89 15.61
C ARG A 14 -2.08 -10.38 16.66
N ASP A 15 -0.78 -10.50 16.45
CA ASP A 15 0.25 -10.21 17.47
C ASP A 15 1.16 -9.02 17.14
N ARG A 16 1.06 -8.44 15.94
CA ARG A 16 1.93 -7.38 15.42
C ARG A 16 3.44 -7.70 15.51
N SER A 17 3.83 -8.92 15.87
CA SER A 17 5.24 -9.28 16.09
C SER A 17 6.10 -9.06 14.83
N GLY A 18 5.49 -9.19 13.64
CA GLY A 18 6.11 -8.97 12.34
C GLY A 18 6.15 -7.51 11.86
N TRP A 19 5.66 -6.54 12.66
CA TRP A 19 5.50 -5.16 12.25
C TRP A 19 6.25 -4.18 13.15
N LYS A 20 6.59 -3.00 12.61
CA LYS A 20 7.16 -1.86 13.35
C LYS A 20 6.58 -0.55 12.80
N LYS A 21 6.33 0.41 13.69
CA LYS A 21 5.89 1.76 13.30
C LYS A 21 7.10 2.63 12.96
N LEU A 22 7.03 3.35 11.85
CA LEU A 22 8.06 4.26 11.35
C LEU A 22 7.50 5.66 11.11
N ASN A 23 8.36 6.66 11.27
CA ASN A 23 8.17 8.09 11.08
C ASN A 23 7.12 8.69 12.02
N GLY A 24 5.90 8.91 11.59
CA GLY A 24 4.90 9.68 12.32
C GLY A 24 4.34 9.04 13.59
N LYS A 25 3.25 9.66 14.13
CA LYS A 25 2.64 9.30 15.41
C LYS A 25 1.18 8.86 15.30
N ALA A 26 0.66 8.64 14.09
CA ALA A 26 -0.67 8.09 13.90
C ALA A 26 -0.80 6.72 14.57
N GLU A 27 -2.02 6.36 14.96
CA GLU A 27 -2.28 5.11 15.64
C GLU A 27 -2.70 4.01 14.69
N TYR A 28 -2.40 2.77 15.08
CA TYR A 28 -2.91 1.56 14.42
C TYR A 28 -3.54 0.65 15.47
N LYS A 29 -4.74 0.17 15.19
CA LYS A 29 -5.48 -0.77 16.04
C LYS A 29 -5.85 -2.00 15.23
N VAL A 30 -6.15 -3.11 15.89
CA VAL A 30 -6.77 -4.28 15.27
C VAL A 30 -8.22 -4.30 15.72
N VAL A 31 -9.15 -4.22 14.76
CA VAL A 31 -10.59 -4.22 15.00
C VAL A 31 -11.21 -5.21 14.02
N ASP A 32 -11.94 -6.19 14.54
CA ASP A 32 -12.66 -7.21 13.73
C ASP A 32 -11.78 -7.87 12.64
N GLY A 33 -10.53 -8.17 12.98
CA GLY A 33 -9.57 -8.81 12.07
C GLY A 33 -8.98 -7.88 11.01
N ALA A 34 -9.24 -6.57 11.08
CA ALA A 34 -8.61 -5.57 10.24
C ALA A 34 -7.57 -4.74 11.01
N ILE A 35 -6.49 -4.34 10.35
CA ILE A 35 -5.62 -3.26 10.82
C ILE A 35 -6.32 -1.95 10.46
N VAL A 36 -6.55 -1.10 11.46
CA VAL A 36 -7.16 0.22 11.31
C VAL A 36 -6.13 1.28 11.66
N GLY A 37 -5.73 2.08 10.68
CA GLY A 37 -4.92 3.27 10.85
C GLY A 37 -5.81 4.49 11.09
N ILE A 38 -5.45 5.33 12.05
CA ILE A 38 -6.25 6.48 12.47
C ILE A 38 -5.44 7.75 12.23
N SER A 39 -5.96 8.65 11.43
CA SER A 39 -5.32 9.93 11.10
C SER A 39 -5.13 10.81 12.35
N LYS A 40 -4.04 11.59 12.34
CA LYS A 40 -3.66 12.44 13.47
C LYS A 40 -3.05 13.75 12.98
N MET A 41 -3.51 14.85 13.55
CA MET A 41 -2.92 16.18 13.30
C MET A 41 -1.49 16.31 13.82
N GLY A 42 -0.71 17.18 13.20
CA GLY A 42 0.61 17.57 13.68
C GLY A 42 1.67 16.46 13.62
N THR A 43 1.48 15.49 12.73
CA THR A 43 2.45 14.40 12.52
C THR A 43 2.68 14.18 11.02
N PRO A 44 3.90 13.83 10.60
CA PRO A 44 4.15 13.41 9.23
C PRO A 44 3.48 12.07 8.94
N ASN A 45 3.55 11.62 7.67
CA ASN A 45 3.14 10.29 7.28
C ASN A 45 3.65 9.24 8.27
N THR A 46 2.76 8.36 8.69
CA THR A 46 3.08 7.25 9.59
C THR A 46 2.95 5.94 8.83
N PHE A 47 3.89 5.04 9.03
CA PHE A 47 3.95 3.77 8.32
C PHE A 47 4.01 2.61 9.31
N LEU A 48 3.14 1.63 9.15
CA LEU A 48 3.25 0.33 9.82
C LEU A 48 3.96 -0.61 8.85
N ALA A 49 5.26 -0.81 9.07
CA ALA A 49 6.15 -1.52 8.17
C ALA A 49 6.42 -2.95 8.65
N THR A 50 6.54 -3.88 7.71
CA THR A 50 7.02 -5.23 8.01
C THR A 50 8.47 -5.18 8.47
N LYS A 51 8.84 -6.03 9.44
CA LYS A 51 10.24 -6.21 9.84
C LYS A 51 11.05 -6.96 8.78
N LYS A 52 10.38 -7.87 8.07
CA LYS A 52 10.93 -8.62 6.93
C LYS A 52 10.93 -7.76 5.67
N THR A 53 11.92 -7.95 4.82
CA THR A 53 12.01 -7.37 3.47
C THR A 53 11.63 -8.42 2.43
N TYR A 54 11.17 -7.96 1.27
CA TYR A 54 10.68 -8.78 0.18
C TYR A 54 11.28 -8.28 -1.14
N GLY A 55 11.76 -9.22 -1.97
CA GLY A 55 12.17 -8.99 -3.36
C GLY A 55 11.00 -9.22 -4.29
N ASP A 56 10.89 -10.42 -4.84
CA ASP A 56 9.75 -10.82 -5.67
C ASP A 56 8.59 -11.28 -4.82
N PHE A 57 7.40 -10.76 -5.11
CA PHE A 57 6.19 -11.15 -4.41
C PHE A 57 4.92 -10.82 -5.18
N ILE A 58 3.83 -11.51 -4.82
CA ILE A 58 2.47 -11.10 -5.11
C ILE A 58 1.82 -10.79 -3.77
N LEU A 59 1.24 -9.59 -3.65
CA LEU A 59 0.56 -9.12 -2.45
C LEU A 59 -0.92 -8.89 -2.77
N GLU A 60 -1.81 -9.48 -1.98
CA GLU A 60 -3.25 -9.25 -2.02
C GLU A 60 -3.73 -8.76 -0.67
N PHE A 61 -4.68 -7.83 -0.68
CA PHE A 61 -5.35 -7.34 0.52
C PHE A 61 -6.69 -6.68 0.18
N ASP A 62 -7.57 -6.65 1.16
CA ASP A 62 -8.75 -5.80 1.11
C ASP A 62 -8.44 -4.50 1.85
N PHE A 63 -8.92 -3.37 1.33
CA PHE A 63 -8.76 -2.06 1.97
C PHE A 63 -10.02 -1.20 1.86
N LYS A 64 -10.19 -0.34 2.85
CA LYS A 64 -11.24 0.67 2.90
C LYS A 64 -10.67 1.94 3.50
N VAL A 65 -11.04 3.10 2.97
CA VAL A 65 -10.60 4.40 3.44
C VAL A 65 -11.78 5.35 3.55
N ASP A 66 -11.76 6.18 4.58
CA ASP A 66 -12.76 7.24 4.76
C ASP A 66 -12.57 8.33 3.70
N ASP A 67 -13.66 8.93 3.28
CA ASP A 67 -13.65 9.95 2.25
C ASP A 67 -12.74 11.14 2.61
N GLY A 68 -11.91 11.55 1.65
CA GLY A 68 -10.95 12.62 1.80
C GLY A 68 -9.64 12.26 2.52
N LEU A 69 -9.47 11.05 3.07
CA LEU A 69 -8.20 10.61 3.66
C LEU A 69 -7.34 9.91 2.62
N ASN A 70 -6.22 10.52 2.23
CA ASN A 70 -5.22 9.83 1.41
C ASN A 70 -4.49 8.74 2.20
N SER A 71 -4.05 7.70 1.50
CA SER A 71 -3.27 6.61 2.07
C SER A 71 -2.43 5.92 0.99
N GLY A 72 -1.80 4.79 1.33
CA GLY A 72 -1.05 3.97 0.40
C GLY A 72 -0.46 2.73 1.04
N VAL A 73 0.09 1.86 0.21
CA VAL A 73 0.86 0.70 0.64
C VAL A 73 2.24 0.77 0.01
N GLN A 74 3.27 0.86 0.84
CA GLN A 74 4.67 0.88 0.42
C GLN A 74 5.12 -0.50 -0.03
N LEU A 75 5.92 -0.55 -1.09
CA LEU A 75 6.45 -1.75 -1.72
C LEU A 75 7.96 -1.63 -1.86
N ARG A 76 8.71 -2.69 -1.53
CA ARG A 76 10.17 -2.68 -1.65
C ARG A 76 10.79 -1.37 -1.13
N SER A 77 10.24 -0.84 -0.02
CA SER A 77 10.61 0.48 0.51
C SER A 77 11.67 0.37 1.59
N GLU A 78 12.28 1.50 1.88
CA GLU A 78 13.41 1.61 2.79
C GLU A 78 13.21 2.76 3.80
N SER A 79 13.98 2.70 4.92
CA SER A 79 14.08 3.77 5.91
C SER A 79 15.51 3.76 6.44
N LYS A 80 16.41 4.42 5.71
CA LYS A 80 17.86 4.49 6.02
C LYS A 80 18.17 5.76 6.82
N LYS A 81 19.00 5.67 7.86
CA LYS A 81 19.32 6.80 8.75
C LYS A 81 19.91 7.99 8.00
N ASP A 82 20.72 7.73 6.98
CA ASP A 82 21.38 8.72 6.13
C ASP A 82 20.45 9.33 5.07
N TYR A 83 19.30 8.72 4.81
CA TYR A 83 18.30 9.26 3.89
C TYR A 83 17.24 10.07 4.66
N GLN A 84 17.31 11.39 4.57
CA GLN A 84 16.36 12.32 5.20
C GLN A 84 16.02 11.95 6.66
N LYS A 85 17.04 11.59 7.48
CA LYS A 85 16.90 11.19 8.89
C LYS A 85 15.99 9.97 9.10
N GLY A 86 16.01 9.01 8.20
CA GLY A 86 15.21 7.79 8.30
C GLY A 86 13.81 7.90 7.72
N ARG A 87 13.56 8.89 6.86
CA ARG A 87 12.28 9.00 6.17
C ARG A 87 12.02 7.76 5.32
N VAL A 88 10.83 7.20 5.43
CA VAL A 88 10.37 6.11 4.56
C VAL A 88 10.33 6.60 3.13
N HIS A 89 10.89 5.82 2.22
CA HIS A 89 10.97 6.14 0.80
C HIS A 89 10.89 4.88 -0.05
N GLY A 90 10.33 5.00 -1.23
CA GLY A 90 10.18 3.89 -2.17
C GLY A 90 8.83 3.84 -2.85
N TYR A 91 8.60 2.78 -3.60
CA TYR A 91 7.37 2.59 -4.37
C TYR A 91 6.14 2.51 -3.46
N GLN A 92 5.05 3.15 -3.88
CA GLN A 92 3.78 3.15 -3.18
C GLN A 92 2.63 2.82 -4.13
N PHE A 93 1.87 1.79 -3.78
CA PHE A 93 0.51 1.62 -4.29
C PHE A 93 -0.34 2.72 -3.67
N GLU A 94 -0.86 3.61 -4.49
CA GLU A 94 -1.61 4.78 -4.03
C GLU A 94 -3.05 4.43 -3.64
N ILE A 95 -3.56 5.06 -2.59
CA ILE A 95 -4.97 5.07 -2.18
C ILE A 95 -5.42 6.53 -2.12
N ASP A 96 -6.11 6.97 -3.16
CA ASP A 96 -6.52 8.36 -3.38
C ASP A 96 -8.04 8.48 -3.59
N PRO A 97 -8.82 8.74 -2.53
CA PRO A 97 -10.26 8.90 -2.60
C PRO A 97 -10.70 10.27 -3.15
N SER A 98 -9.75 11.15 -3.50
CA SER A 98 -10.06 12.47 -4.05
C SER A 98 -10.70 12.37 -5.45
N LYS A 99 -11.23 13.50 -5.94
CA LYS A 99 -11.78 13.61 -7.31
C LYS A 99 -10.76 13.28 -8.41
N ARG A 100 -9.46 13.32 -8.09
CA ARG A 100 -8.37 12.93 -8.98
C ARG A 100 -8.43 11.44 -9.32
N ALA A 101 -8.88 10.60 -8.36
CA ALA A 101 -9.12 9.17 -8.52
C ALA A 101 -7.90 8.42 -9.06
N TRP A 102 -6.77 8.53 -8.37
CA TRP A 102 -5.52 7.86 -8.76
C TRP A 102 -5.20 6.63 -7.90
N SER A 103 -6.19 6.09 -7.17
CA SER A 103 -6.02 4.81 -6.46
C SER A 103 -5.58 3.70 -7.41
N GLY A 104 -4.58 2.93 -7.01
CA GLY A 104 -3.93 1.91 -7.84
C GLY A 104 -2.79 2.43 -8.71
N GLY A 105 -2.59 3.74 -8.81
CA GLY A 105 -1.39 4.33 -9.41
C GLY A 105 -0.14 4.04 -8.59
N ILE A 106 1.04 4.28 -9.15
CA ILE A 106 2.32 4.09 -8.48
C ILE A 106 2.98 5.44 -8.24
N TYR A 107 3.18 5.73 -6.95
CA TYR A 107 3.92 6.87 -6.45
C TYR A 107 5.29 6.41 -5.92
N ASP A 108 6.28 7.29 -5.90
CA ASP A 108 7.60 7.02 -5.33
C ASP A 108 7.83 7.94 -4.14
N GLU A 109 7.40 7.48 -2.95
CA GLU A 109 7.39 8.25 -1.71
C GLU A 109 8.78 8.79 -1.39
N ALA A 110 8.84 10.10 -1.14
CA ALA A 110 10.03 10.83 -0.76
C ALA A 110 11.21 10.74 -1.75
N ARG A 111 10.99 10.31 -3.01
CA ARG A 111 12.02 10.23 -4.06
C ARG A 111 11.59 10.96 -5.33
N ARG A 112 10.94 10.26 -6.28
CA ARG A 112 10.67 10.74 -7.65
C ARG A 112 9.22 11.18 -7.88
N ASN A 113 8.34 11.09 -6.87
CA ASN A 113 6.91 11.38 -6.97
C ASN A 113 6.16 10.37 -7.88
N TRP A 114 5.30 10.84 -8.77
CA TRP A 114 4.48 9.98 -9.61
C TRP A 114 5.29 9.25 -10.67
N LEU A 115 5.33 7.93 -10.58
CA LEU A 115 5.87 7.06 -11.64
C LEU A 115 4.77 6.66 -12.64
N TYR A 116 3.57 6.37 -12.12
CA TYR A 116 2.42 6.03 -12.96
C TYR A 116 1.13 6.62 -12.37
N PRO A 117 0.79 7.89 -12.68
CA PRO A 117 -0.51 8.46 -12.36
C PRO A 117 -1.60 7.86 -13.27
N LEU A 118 -2.86 7.71 -12.78
CA LEU A 118 -3.94 7.15 -13.60
C LEU A 118 -4.43 8.09 -14.72
N THR A 119 -3.74 9.16 -15.00
CA THR A 119 -3.86 9.86 -16.29
C THR A 119 -3.35 9.00 -17.47
N GLN A 120 -2.45 8.07 -17.19
CA GLN A 120 -1.93 7.11 -18.19
C GLN A 120 -2.89 5.93 -18.41
N ASN A 121 -3.81 5.66 -17.48
CA ASN A 121 -4.87 4.65 -17.58
C ASN A 121 -6.20 5.20 -17.06
N PRO A 122 -6.86 6.10 -17.79
CA PRO A 122 -8.10 6.74 -17.33
C PRO A 122 -9.24 5.76 -17.04
N ALA A 123 -9.29 4.62 -17.72
CA ALA A 123 -10.32 3.60 -17.53
C ALA A 123 -10.28 2.99 -16.11
N ALA A 124 -9.09 2.90 -15.50
CA ALA A 124 -8.93 2.35 -14.16
C ALA A 124 -9.42 3.27 -13.03
N LYS A 125 -9.68 4.56 -13.30
CA LYS A 125 -10.14 5.50 -12.28
C LYS A 125 -11.46 5.11 -11.60
N SER A 126 -12.32 4.36 -12.29
CA SER A 126 -13.59 3.88 -11.76
C SER A 126 -13.49 2.56 -10.96
N ALA A 127 -12.30 1.94 -10.91
CA ALA A 127 -12.09 0.67 -10.24
C ALA A 127 -12.23 0.78 -8.72
N PHE A 128 -11.73 1.87 -8.14
CA PHE A 128 -11.82 2.14 -6.71
C PHE A 128 -13.22 2.63 -6.31
N LYS A 129 -13.74 2.10 -5.19
CA LYS A 129 -15.03 2.48 -4.61
C LYS A 129 -14.80 3.17 -3.27
N ASN A 130 -15.19 4.45 -3.18
CA ASN A 130 -15.09 5.22 -1.95
C ASN A 130 -15.94 4.62 -0.82
N ASN A 131 -15.42 4.64 0.41
CA ASN A 131 -16.11 4.15 1.61
C ASN A 131 -16.55 2.67 1.56
N GLU A 132 -16.06 1.91 0.58
CA GLU A 132 -16.33 0.48 0.44
C GLU A 132 -15.05 -0.33 0.60
N TRP A 133 -15.18 -1.64 0.88
CA TRP A 133 -14.08 -2.57 0.79
C TRP A 133 -13.69 -2.82 -0.66
N ASN A 134 -12.43 -2.58 -0.98
CA ASN A 134 -11.82 -2.83 -2.28
C ASN A 134 -10.78 -3.93 -2.17
N LYS A 135 -10.63 -4.73 -3.20
CA LYS A 135 -9.56 -5.72 -3.33
C LYS A 135 -8.40 -5.12 -4.10
N ALA A 136 -7.21 -5.16 -3.52
CA ALA A 136 -5.97 -4.82 -4.19
C ALA A 136 -5.18 -6.07 -4.51
N ARG A 137 -4.51 -6.06 -5.66
CA ARG A 137 -3.48 -7.01 -6.02
C ARG A 137 -2.27 -6.24 -6.55
N ILE A 138 -1.09 -6.64 -6.13
CA ILE A 138 0.19 -6.08 -6.54
C ILE A 138 1.12 -7.23 -6.89
N GLU A 139 1.72 -7.16 -8.06
CA GLU A 139 2.77 -8.08 -8.50
C GLU A 139 4.06 -7.28 -8.64
N ALA A 140 5.07 -7.63 -7.83
CA ALA A 140 6.41 -7.07 -7.89
C ALA A 140 7.37 -8.22 -8.19
N ILE A 141 7.70 -8.43 -9.48
CA ILE A 141 8.47 -9.59 -9.97
C ILE A 141 9.58 -9.06 -10.89
N GLY A 142 10.84 -9.38 -10.56
CA GLY A 142 11.98 -8.77 -11.24
C GLY A 142 11.90 -7.24 -11.13
N ASN A 143 11.99 -6.56 -12.26
CA ASN A 143 11.88 -5.11 -12.35
C ASN A 143 10.45 -4.62 -12.65
N SER A 144 9.48 -5.52 -12.82
CA SER A 144 8.08 -5.17 -13.06
C SER A 144 7.32 -4.95 -11.76
N ILE A 145 6.53 -3.87 -11.69
CA ILE A 145 5.55 -3.64 -10.64
C ILE A 145 4.21 -3.34 -11.31
N ALA A 146 3.23 -4.22 -11.11
CA ALA A 146 1.90 -4.10 -11.66
C ALA A 146 0.83 -4.10 -10.54
N THR A 147 -0.26 -3.36 -10.74
CA THR A 147 -1.30 -3.15 -9.73
C THR A 147 -2.70 -3.33 -10.30
N TRP A 148 -3.61 -3.83 -9.45
CA TRP A 148 -5.03 -3.99 -9.76
C TRP A 148 -5.88 -3.56 -8.57
N ILE A 149 -7.05 -3.00 -8.86
CA ILE A 149 -8.13 -2.77 -7.90
C ILE A 149 -9.39 -3.45 -8.42
N ASN A 150 -10.02 -4.28 -7.59
CA ASN A 150 -11.27 -5.00 -7.92
C ASN A 150 -11.19 -5.78 -9.24
N GLY A 151 -10.01 -6.33 -9.56
CA GLY A 151 -9.73 -7.06 -10.80
C GLY A 151 -9.44 -6.19 -12.02
N VAL A 152 -9.49 -4.86 -11.89
CA VAL A 152 -9.18 -3.93 -12.98
C VAL A 152 -7.68 -3.58 -12.94
N PRO A 153 -6.92 -3.79 -14.04
CA PRO A 153 -5.52 -3.36 -14.14
C PRO A 153 -5.41 -1.83 -14.01
N CYS A 154 -4.55 -1.36 -13.10
CA CYS A 154 -4.39 0.08 -12.81
C CYS A 154 -3.09 0.63 -13.38
N ALA A 155 -1.96 0.12 -12.94
CA ALA A 155 -0.64 0.59 -13.34
C ALA A 155 0.32 -0.58 -13.60
N ASN A 156 1.30 -0.34 -14.47
CA ASN A 156 2.43 -1.25 -14.67
C ASN A 156 3.66 -0.41 -15.01
N ILE A 157 4.74 -0.59 -14.23
CA ILE A 157 6.04 0.04 -14.47
C ILE A 157 7.14 -0.99 -14.57
N TRP A 158 8.23 -0.60 -15.23
CA TRP A 158 9.49 -1.33 -15.21
C TRP A 158 10.54 -0.45 -14.56
N ASP A 159 11.02 -0.82 -13.37
CA ASP A 159 11.93 0.00 -12.58
C ASP A 159 12.80 -0.87 -11.66
N ASP A 160 14.09 -0.60 -11.61
CA ASP A 160 15.09 -1.40 -10.90
C ASP A 160 15.73 -0.69 -9.70
N MET A 161 15.24 0.50 -9.33
CA MET A 161 15.89 1.33 -8.30
C MET A 161 15.95 0.65 -6.94
N THR A 162 14.90 -0.10 -6.55
CA THR A 162 14.88 -0.81 -5.27
C THR A 162 14.35 -2.23 -5.47
N PRO A 163 15.25 -3.22 -5.66
CA PRO A 163 14.85 -4.61 -5.96
C PRO A 163 14.24 -5.34 -4.77
N ALA A 164 14.48 -4.88 -3.54
CA ALA A 164 13.92 -5.46 -2.32
C ALA A 164 13.79 -4.43 -1.21
N GLY A 165 12.80 -4.59 -0.35
CA GLY A 165 12.55 -3.72 0.79
C GLY A 165 11.33 -4.16 1.59
N PHE A 166 10.91 -3.38 2.58
CA PHE A 166 9.74 -3.70 3.36
C PHE A 166 8.43 -3.34 2.64
N ILE A 167 7.33 -3.90 3.11
CA ILE A 167 5.96 -3.48 2.81
C ILE A 167 5.46 -2.65 3.99
N ALA A 168 4.74 -1.54 3.74
CA ALA A 168 4.19 -0.75 4.84
C ALA A 168 2.84 -0.14 4.50
N LEU A 169 1.97 -0.08 5.53
CA LEU A 169 0.65 0.52 5.46
C LEU A 169 0.77 1.98 5.91
N GLN A 170 0.34 2.93 5.08
CA GLN A 170 0.46 4.36 5.35
C GLN A 170 -0.80 4.93 6.01
N VAL A 171 -0.62 5.72 7.07
CA VAL A 171 -1.58 6.75 7.48
C VAL A 171 -0.99 8.09 7.05
N HIS A 172 -1.62 8.74 6.09
CA HIS A 172 -1.14 10.00 5.54
C HIS A 172 -1.27 11.15 6.54
N ALA A 173 -0.32 12.07 6.50
CA ALA A 173 -0.40 13.33 7.24
C ALA A 173 -1.63 14.14 6.78
N ILE A 174 -2.30 14.76 7.72
CA ILE A 174 -3.46 15.60 7.46
C ILE A 174 -3.14 17.07 7.78
N GLY A 175 -3.68 17.98 6.98
CA GLY A 175 -3.55 19.41 7.17
C GLY A 175 -4.82 20.10 7.69
N ASN A 176 -5.93 19.36 7.76
CA ASN A 176 -7.22 19.87 8.23
C ASN A 176 -7.67 19.09 9.46
N ALA A 177 -8.04 19.82 10.53
CA ALA A 177 -8.54 19.22 11.77
C ALA A 177 -9.83 18.40 11.57
N ALA A 178 -10.63 18.69 10.55
CA ALA A 178 -11.80 17.90 10.21
C ALA A 178 -11.48 16.48 9.70
N ASP A 179 -10.23 16.21 9.35
CA ASP A 179 -9.77 14.89 8.92
C ASP A 179 -9.16 14.08 10.08
N GLU A 180 -9.02 14.67 11.28
CA GLU A 180 -8.50 13.96 12.45
C GLU A 180 -9.49 12.86 12.89
N GLY A 181 -8.97 11.67 13.14
CA GLY A 181 -9.78 10.52 13.52
C GLY A 181 -10.36 9.72 12.34
N LYS A 182 -10.23 10.20 11.09
CA LYS A 182 -10.57 9.39 9.91
C LYS A 182 -9.70 8.16 9.82
N THR A 183 -10.22 7.12 9.18
CA THR A 183 -9.60 5.79 9.19
C THR A 183 -9.28 5.28 7.80
N VAL A 184 -8.23 4.48 7.74
CA VAL A 184 -7.94 3.57 6.65
C VAL A 184 -7.76 2.17 7.22
N SER A 185 -8.37 1.18 6.60
CA SER A 185 -8.43 -0.19 7.12
C SER A 185 -7.92 -1.19 6.10
N TRP A 186 -7.20 -2.23 6.56
CA TRP A 186 -6.69 -3.31 5.74
C TRP A 186 -6.97 -4.65 6.39
N LYS A 187 -7.40 -5.65 5.60
CA LYS A 187 -7.61 -7.02 6.05
C LYS A 187 -7.28 -8.01 4.95
N ASN A 188 -7.33 -9.31 5.28
CA ASN A 188 -7.06 -10.41 4.34
C ASN A 188 -5.71 -10.24 3.61
N ILE A 189 -4.69 -9.70 4.32
CA ILE A 189 -3.37 -9.43 3.75
C ILE A 189 -2.67 -10.77 3.54
N ARG A 190 -2.33 -11.08 2.29
CA ARG A 190 -1.65 -12.31 1.88
C ARG A 190 -0.47 -11.97 1.00
N ILE A 191 0.62 -12.68 1.19
CA ILE A 191 1.82 -12.53 0.37
C ILE A 191 2.28 -13.90 -0.13
N CYS A 192 2.55 -14.00 -1.42
CA CYS A 192 3.23 -15.13 -2.05
C CYS A 192 4.65 -14.69 -2.41
N THR A 193 5.67 -15.45 -2.01
CA THR A 193 7.09 -15.16 -2.26
C THR A 193 7.83 -16.36 -2.87
N THR A 194 7.11 -17.42 -3.20
CA THR A 194 7.65 -18.63 -3.83
C THR A 194 6.84 -18.97 -5.06
N ASP A 195 7.48 -19.41 -6.12
CA ASP A 195 6.86 -19.76 -7.40
C ASP A 195 5.91 -18.65 -7.92
N VAL A 196 6.30 -17.39 -7.74
CA VAL A 196 5.46 -16.22 -8.04
C VAL A 196 5.03 -16.19 -9.50
N GLU A 197 5.87 -16.64 -10.41
CA GLU A 197 5.59 -16.70 -11.86
C GLU A 197 4.38 -17.59 -12.18
N ARG A 198 4.12 -18.59 -11.34
CA ARG A 198 2.97 -19.51 -11.50
C ARG A 198 1.63 -18.82 -11.23
N TYR A 199 1.64 -17.74 -10.47
CA TYR A 199 0.45 -17.01 -10.05
C TYR A 199 0.35 -15.61 -10.65
N GLN A 200 1.28 -15.25 -11.53
CA GLN A 200 1.28 -13.98 -12.26
C GLN A 200 0.06 -13.88 -13.19
N THR A 201 -0.49 -12.68 -13.30
CA THR A 201 -1.70 -12.37 -14.11
C THR A 201 -1.31 -11.93 -15.53
#